data_6c48b1bf0a34d051e3fbfdcedc9a712c
#
_entry.id   6c48b1bf0a34d051e3fbfdcedc9a712c
#
_cell.length_a   1.000
_cell.length_b   1.000
_cell.length_c   1.000
_cell.angle_alpha   90.00
_cell.angle_beta   90.00
_cell.angle_gamma   90.00
#
_symmetry.space_group_name_H-M   'P 1'
#
loop_
_entity.id
_entity.type
_entity.pdbx_description
1 polymer ?
#
loop_
_entity_poly.entity_id
_entity_poly.type
_entity_poly.pdbx_seq_one_letter_code
_entity_poly.pdbx_strand_id
1 'polypeptide(L)'
;MKVFTISAITLNIENMERSCNFYSCIPGFKLVYGGSHTDSFTTYEIGSGESRNNSKMYLNLKLTSPNSTDYTDYNGSDRRKYFGRIIFHTEDVDKLYSYLRNKEGISNTILFEDEPKDAPWGERYFHLREPDGYQLSFAKPLKRWKTTD
;
A
#
# COMPACT_ATOMS: atom_id res chain seq x y z
N MET A 1 -19.88 -5.15 22.76
CA MET A 1 -18.96 -5.66 21.68
C MET A 1 -18.36 -4.46 20.96
N LYS A 2 -17.06 -4.45 20.74
CA LYS A 2 -16.32 -3.35 20.06
C LYS A 2 -15.44 -3.91 18.97
N VAL A 3 -15.39 -3.21 17.83
CA VAL A 3 -14.33 -3.37 16.84
C VAL A 3 -13.15 -2.52 17.29
N PHE A 4 -11.93 -3.06 17.29
CA PHE A 4 -10.74 -2.40 17.85
C PHE A 4 -9.82 -1.82 16.78
N THR A 5 -9.70 -2.50 15.64
CA THR A 5 -8.71 -2.14 14.63
C THR A 5 -9.04 -2.81 13.30
N ILE A 6 -8.38 -2.33 12.26
CA ILE A 6 -8.25 -3.07 11.00
C ILE A 6 -7.02 -3.97 11.15
N SER A 7 -7.19 -5.29 11.03
CA SER A 7 -6.08 -6.24 11.14
C SER A 7 -5.36 -6.45 9.82
N ALA A 8 -6.09 -6.48 8.72
CA ALA A 8 -5.54 -6.72 7.39
C ALA A 8 -6.39 -6.09 6.29
N ILE A 9 -5.75 -5.81 5.17
CA ILE A 9 -6.38 -5.46 3.90
C ILE A 9 -5.95 -6.50 2.89
N THR A 10 -6.89 -7.04 2.10
CA THR A 10 -6.61 -7.99 1.01
C THR A 10 -6.86 -7.31 -0.32
N LEU A 11 -5.83 -7.30 -1.17
CA LEU A 11 -5.90 -6.79 -2.54
C LEU A 11 -5.93 -7.95 -3.53
N ASN A 12 -6.82 -7.89 -4.48
CA ASN A 12 -6.84 -8.79 -5.62
C ASN A 12 -5.81 -8.35 -6.65
N ILE A 13 -4.90 -9.24 -7.03
CA ILE A 13 -3.80 -8.96 -7.93
C ILE A 13 -3.80 -9.92 -9.11
N GLU A 14 -3.23 -9.51 -10.25
CA GLU A 14 -3.18 -10.31 -11.48
C GLU A 14 -1.89 -11.10 -11.64
N ASN A 15 -0.79 -10.63 -11.06
CA ASN A 15 0.55 -11.21 -11.22
C ASN A 15 1.29 -11.17 -9.88
N MET A 16 1.48 -12.33 -9.26
CA MET A 16 2.09 -12.42 -7.94
C MET A 16 3.55 -11.96 -7.93
N GLU A 17 4.33 -12.32 -8.93
CA GLU A 17 5.73 -11.91 -9.03
C GLU A 17 5.87 -10.39 -9.12
N ARG A 18 5.11 -9.76 -10.00
CA ARG A 18 5.10 -8.30 -10.16
C ARG A 18 4.72 -7.59 -8.87
N SER A 19 3.65 -8.04 -8.22
CA SER A 19 3.17 -7.43 -6.98
C SER A 19 4.13 -7.66 -5.82
N CYS A 20 4.70 -8.86 -5.69
CA CYS A 20 5.69 -9.14 -4.66
C CYS A 20 6.97 -8.32 -4.86
N ASN A 21 7.42 -8.13 -6.10
CA ASN A 21 8.57 -7.27 -6.40
C ASN A 21 8.33 -5.83 -5.93
N PHE A 22 7.12 -5.32 -6.12
CA PHE A 22 6.75 -3.99 -5.65
C PHE A 22 6.68 -3.92 -4.12
N TYR A 23 5.85 -4.74 -3.49
CA TYR A 23 5.63 -4.65 -2.04
C TYR A 23 6.86 -5.03 -1.21
N SER A 24 7.65 -5.98 -1.68
CA SER A 24 8.90 -6.37 -1.00
C SER A 24 9.98 -5.28 -1.03
N CYS A 25 9.92 -4.34 -1.98
CA CYS A 25 10.89 -3.24 -2.03
C CYS A 25 10.54 -2.07 -1.10
N ILE A 26 9.31 -2.02 -0.58
CA ILE A 26 8.90 -0.93 0.31
C ILE A 26 9.50 -1.15 1.70
N PRO A 27 10.32 -0.21 2.21
CA PRO A 27 10.87 -0.32 3.57
C PRO A 27 9.76 -0.43 4.60
N GLY A 28 9.89 -1.35 5.54
CA GLY A 28 8.90 -1.60 6.59
C GLY A 28 7.86 -2.66 6.25
N PHE A 29 7.81 -3.13 5.00
CA PHE A 29 6.99 -4.28 4.60
C PHE A 29 7.80 -5.57 4.75
N LYS A 30 7.35 -6.46 5.62
CA LYS A 30 8.02 -7.72 5.90
C LYS A 30 7.19 -8.90 5.39
N LEU A 31 7.77 -9.67 4.46
CA LEU A 31 7.14 -10.90 3.99
C LEU A 31 7.04 -11.92 5.12
N VAL A 32 5.85 -12.40 5.42
CA VAL A 32 5.60 -13.39 6.48
C VAL A 32 4.93 -14.67 5.98
N TYR A 33 4.36 -14.65 4.78
CA TYR A 33 3.75 -15.83 4.15
C TYR A 33 3.77 -15.69 2.63
N GLY A 34 4.02 -16.79 1.93
CA GLY A 34 4.02 -16.82 0.47
C GLY A 34 5.23 -16.09 -0.13
N GLY A 35 5.01 -15.35 -1.20
CA GLY A 35 6.02 -14.51 -1.86
C GLY A 35 6.65 -15.13 -3.11
N SER A 36 6.37 -16.39 -3.43
CA SER A 36 6.80 -17.01 -4.69
C SER A 36 5.84 -16.65 -5.82
N HIS A 37 6.38 -16.56 -7.03
CA HIS A 37 5.59 -16.36 -8.26
C HIS A 37 4.51 -17.46 -8.48
N THR A 38 4.67 -18.62 -7.84
CA THR A 38 3.71 -19.74 -7.90
C THR A 38 2.64 -19.69 -6.80
N ASP A 39 2.78 -18.79 -5.83
CA ASP A 39 1.82 -18.66 -4.75
C ASP A 39 0.54 -17.95 -5.21
N SER A 40 -0.59 -18.39 -4.71
CA SER A 40 -1.89 -17.75 -4.93
C SER A 40 -2.24 -16.72 -3.87
N PHE A 41 -1.48 -16.67 -2.79
CA PHE A 41 -1.69 -15.80 -1.64
C PHE A 41 -0.37 -15.43 -0.97
N THR A 42 -0.21 -14.16 -0.63
CA THR A 42 1.00 -13.64 0.04
C THR A 42 0.59 -12.64 1.12
N THR A 43 1.31 -12.65 2.23
CA THR A 43 1.06 -11.73 3.35
C THR A 43 2.32 -10.98 3.73
N TYR A 44 2.18 -9.66 3.86
CA TYR A 44 3.17 -8.76 4.44
C TYR A 44 2.71 -8.26 5.80
N GLU A 45 3.62 -8.24 6.77
CA GLU A 45 3.46 -7.51 8.03
C GLU A 45 3.99 -6.10 7.85
N ILE A 46 3.23 -5.09 8.32
CA ILE A 46 3.58 -3.68 8.18
C ILE A 46 3.82 -3.09 9.57
N GLY A 47 4.91 -2.33 9.71
CA GLY A 47 5.19 -1.57 10.91
C GLY A 47 5.61 -2.44 12.10
N SER A 48 6.26 -3.58 11.84
CA SER A 48 6.78 -4.43 12.91
C SER A 48 7.84 -3.70 13.73
N GLY A 49 7.59 -3.52 15.01
CA GLY A 49 8.58 -3.15 16.03
C GLY A 49 8.44 -1.78 16.67
N GLU A 50 7.62 -0.84 16.17
CA GLU A 50 7.57 0.52 16.70
C GLU A 50 6.20 0.98 17.22
N SER A 51 5.16 0.18 17.09
CA SER A 51 3.85 0.55 17.61
C SER A 51 3.79 0.38 19.12
N ARG A 52 3.49 1.45 19.84
CA ARG A 52 3.28 1.46 21.29
C ARG A 52 2.20 0.47 21.77
N ASN A 53 1.37 -0.04 20.87
CA ASN A 53 0.23 -0.88 21.19
C ASN A 53 0.33 -2.32 20.69
N ASN A 54 1.48 -2.76 20.21
CA ASN A 54 1.69 -4.14 19.71
C ASN A 54 0.69 -4.62 18.65
N SER A 55 -0.10 -3.73 18.07
CA SER A 55 -1.04 -4.08 17.01
C SER A 55 -0.34 -4.15 15.66
N LYS A 56 -0.34 -5.34 15.10
CA LYS A 56 0.22 -5.60 13.78
C LYS A 56 -0.83 -5.38 12.71
N MET A 57 -0.42 -4.75 11.62
CA MET A 57 -1.22 -4.61 10.41
C MET A 57 -0.64 -5.52 9.32
N TYR A 58 -1.52 -6.09 8.52
CA TYR A 58 -1.12 -6.97 7.43
C TYR A 58 -1.70 -6.49 6.10
N LEU A 59 -0.93 -6.67 5.05
CA LEU A 59 -1.39 -6.55 3.67
C LEU A 59 -1.32 -7.93 3.02
N ASN A 60 -2.46 -8.39 2.52
CA ASN A 60 -2.55 -9.64 1.79
C ASN A 60 -2.69 -9.37 0.29
N LEU A 61 -2.03 -10.19 -0.50
CA LEU A 61 -2.17 -10.23 -1.94
C LEU A 61 -2.83 -11.56 -2.32
N LYS A 62 -3.96 -11.49 -3.00
CA LYS A 62 -4.69 -12.66 -3.50
C LYS A 62 -4.65 -12.67 -5.02
N LEU A 63 -4.04 -13.72 -5.59
CA LEU A 63 -4.03 -13.88 -7.03
C LEU A 63 -5.45 -14.17 -7.53
N THR A 64 -5.89 -13.36 -8.48
CA THR A 64 -7.23 -13.44 -9.06
C THR A 64 -7.11 -13.43 -10.57
N SER A 65 -7.86 -14.30 -11.25
CA SER A 65 -7.85 -14.35 -12.71
C SER A 65 -8.22 -12.99 -13.33
N PRO A 66 -7.56 -12.55 -14.39
CA PRO A 66 -7.88 -11.31 -15.10
C PRO A 66 -9.34 -11.24 -15.57
N ASN A 67 -9.96 -12.39 -15.83
CA ASN A 67 -11.36 -12.50 -16.26
C ASN A 67 -12.34 -12.62 -15.08
N SER A 68 -11.85 -12.52 -13.84
CA SER A 68 -12.71 -12.61 -12.66
C SER A 68 -13.57 -11.36 -12.53
N THR A 69 -14.83 -11.54 -12.12
CA THR A 69 -15.74 -10.45 -11.76
C THR A 69 -15.30 -9.70 -10.50
N ASP A 70 -14.28 -10.22 -9.77
CA ASP A 70 -13.73 -9.56 -8.58
C ASP A 70 -13.07 -8.20 -8.90
N TYR A 71 -12.67 -7.98 -10.17
CA TYR A 71 -12.07 -6.71 -10.61
C TYR A 71 -13.05 -5.74 -11.22
N THR A 72 -14.24 -6.19 -11.60
CA THR A 72 -15.20 -5.36 -12.32
C THR A 72 -16.43 -5.05 -11.50
N ASP A 73 -16.97 -3.86 -11.68
CA ASP A 73 -18.28 -3.51 -11.17
C ASP A 73 -19.39 -4.06 -12.08
N TYR A 74 -20.64 -3.77 -11.72
CA TYR A 74 -21.83 -4.17 -12.46
C TYR A 74 -21.81 -3.74 -13.94
N ASN A 75 -21.12 -2.64 -14.27
CA ASN A 75 -21.00 -2.08 -15.61
C ASN A 75 -19.74 -2.54 -16.36
N GLY A 76 -18.95 -3.46 -15.79
CA GLY A 76 -17.70 -3.93 -16.36
C GLY A 76 -16.50 -2.99 -16.16
N SER A 77 -16.64 -1.94 -15.34
CA SER A 77 -15.55 -1.04 -15.00
C SER A 77 -14.60 -1.68 -14.01
N ASP A 78 -13.30 -1.37 -14.13
CA ASP A 78 -12.28 -1.89 -13.22
C ASP A 78 -12.46 -1.33 -11.80
N ARG A 79 -12.82 -2.18 -10.85
CA ARG A 79 -13.06 -1.81 -9.44
C ARG A 79 -11.83 -1.28 -8.73
N ARG A 80 -10.63 -1.63 -9.18
CA ARG A 80 -9.38 -1.15 -8.58
C ARG A 80 -9.22 0.35 -8.69
N LYS A 81 -9.77 0.95 -9.75
CA LYS A 81 -9.80 2.40 -9.94
C LYS A 81 -10.62 3.14 -8.90
N TYR A 82 -11.59 2.45 -8.29
CA TYR A 82 -12.57 3.01 -7.36
C TYR A 82 -12.52 2.38 -5.97
N PHE A 83 -11.52 1.56 -5.70
CA PHE A 83 -11.32 0.94 -4.38
C PHE A 83 -11.20 1.99 -3.26
N GLY A 84 -10.70 3.17 -3.60
CA GLY A 84 -10.30 4.19 -2.66
C GLY A 84 -8.79 4.22 -2.52
N ARG A 85 -8.31 4.66 -1.36
CA ARG A 85 -6.89 4.89 -1.14
C ARG A 85 -6.45 4.27 0.17
N ILE A 86 -5.30 3.60 0.15
CA ILE A 86 -4.63 3.15 1.36
C ILE A 86 -3.53 4.17 1.67
N ILE A 87 -3.54 4.72 2.88
CA ILE A 87 -2.57 5.70 3.33
C ILE A 87 -1.65 5.04 4.35
N PHE A 88 -0.36 5.01 4.03
CA PHE A 88 0.70 4.52 4.91
C PHE A 88 1.48 5.69 5.49
N HIS A 89 1.82 5.62 6.76
CA HIS A 89 2.78 6.56 7.33
C HIS A 89 4.22 6.08 7.09
N THR A 90 5.11 7.02 6.79
CA THR A 90 6.54 6.79 6.61
C THR A 90 7.34 7.82 7.40
N GLU A 91 8.57 7.49 7.73
CA GLU A 91 9.47 8.41 8.44
C GLU A 91 9.93 9.57 7.57
N ASP A 92 10.12 9.33 6.27
CA ASP A 92 10.63 10.31 5.32
C ASP A 92 9.96 10.14 3.95
N VAL A 93 9.03 11.04 3.66
CA VAL A 93 8.23 11.03 2.43
C VAL A 93 9.09 11.28 1.19
N ASP A 94 10.00 12.26 1.25
CA ASP A 94 10.86 12.62 0.12
C ASP A 94 11.88 11.53 -0.21
N LYS A 95 12.47 10.93 0.81
CA LYS A 95 13.39 9.80 0.66
C LYS A 95 12.70 8.58 0.03
N LEU A 96 11.52 8.25 0.52
CA LEU A 96 10.76 7.11 -0.01
C LEU A 96 10.34 7.36 -1.47
N TYR A 97 9.88 8.57 -1.78
CA TYR A 97 9.56 8.96 -3.15
C TYR A 97 10.76 8.79 -4.08
N SER A 98 11.91 9.36 -3.73
CA SER A 98 13.13 9.26 -4.53
C SER A 98 13.61 7.82 -4.67
N TYR A 99 13.52 7.03 -3.62
CA TYR A 99 13.86 5.61 -3.64
C TYR A 99 13.01 4.83 -4.64
N LEU A 100 11.68 4.99 -4.58
CA LEU A 100 10.76 4.31 -5.49
C LEU A 100 10.91 4.80 -6.94
N ARG A 101 11.14 6.10 -7.15
CA ARG A 101 11.38 6.70 -8.48
C ARG A 101 12.62 6.14 -9.16
N ASN A 102 13.65 5.83 -8.39
CA ASN A 102 14.94 5.38 -8.90
C ASN A 102 15.13 3.86 -8.80
N LYS A 103 14.15 3.13 -8.24
CA LYS A 103 14.25 1.68 -8.11
C LYS A 103 14.10 1.00 -9.46
N GLU A 104 15.20 0.43 -9.96
CA GLU A 104 15.22 -0.29 -11.21
C GLU A 104 14.27 -1.49 -11.20
N GLY A 105 13.54 -1.70 -12.30
CA GLY A 105 12.58 -2.78 -12.45
C GLY A 105 11.24 -2.58 -11.73
N ILE A 106 11.13 -1.55 -10.89
CA ILE A 106 9.92 -1.25 -10.12
C ILE A 106 9.30 0.07 -10.58
N SER A 107 10.09 1.10 -10.77
CA SER A 107 9.61 2.45 -11.09
C SER A 107 8.73 2.52 -12.35
N ASN A 108 8.96 1.65 -13.32
CA ASN A 108 8.15 1.57 -14.54
C ASN A 108 6.81 0.84 -14.35
N THR A 109 6.59 0.18 -13.23
CA THR A 109 5.32 -0.49 -12.88
C THR A 109 4.41 0.39 -12.03
N ILE A 110 4.89 1.55 -11.62
CA ILE A 110 4.21 2.50 -10.72
C ILE A 110 3.80 3.73 -11.53
N LEU A 111 2.58 4.20 -11.32
CA LEU A 111 2.15 5.51 -11.78
C LEU A 111 2.21 6.50 -10.62
N PHE A 112 3.19 7.40 -10.63
CA PHE A 112 3.24 8.51 -9.67
C PHE A 112 2.22 9.56 -10.07
N GLU A 113 1.26 9.83 -9.17
CA GLU A 113 0.18 10.79 -9.44
C GLU A 113 0.60 12.22 -9.08
N ASP A 114 1.51 12.38 -8.14
CA ASP A 114 2.09 13.65 -7.74
C ASP A 114 3.48 13.49 -7.11
N GLU A 115 4.16 14.63 -6.94
CA GLU A 115 5.39 14.72 -6.16
C GLU A 115 5.08 14.99 -4.69
N PRO A 116 6.04 14.77 -3.77
CA PRO A 116 5.86 15.12 -2.37
C PRO A 116 5.46 16.58 -2.17
N LYS A 117 4.40 16.80 -1.42
CA LYS A 117 3.86 18.12 -1.10
C LYS A 117 3.22 18.16 0.28
N ASP A 118 3.10 19.37 0.81
CA ASP A 118 2.44 19.63 2.08
C ASP A 118 0.94 19.87 1.86
N ALA A 119 0.13 19.17 2.63
CA ALA A 119 -1.31 19.35 2.62
C ALA A 119 -1.76 20.42 3.62
N PRO A 120 -2.87 21.14 3.36
CA PRO A 120 -3.40 22.14 4.29
C PRO A 120 -3.75 21.60 5.67
N TRP A 121 -4.05 20.31 5.79
CA TRP A 121 -4.35 19.64 7.05
C TRP A 121 -3.13 19.21 7.86
N GLY A 122 -1.91 19.50 7.38
CA GLY A 122 -0.69 19.31 8.17
C GLY A 122 0.02 17.98 7.96
N GLU A 123 -0.05 17.43 6.76
CA GLU A 123 0.71 16.25 6.33
C GLU A 123 1.56 16.57 5.10
N ARG A 124 2.76 15.97 5.04
CA ARG A 124 3.51 15.84 3.80
C ARG A 124 3.23 14.47 3.20
N TYR A 125 2.97 14.41 1.89
CA TYR A 125 2.54 13.17 1.24
C TYR A 125 2.87 13.15 -0.25
N PHE A 126 2.84 11.96 -0.84
CA PHE A 126 2.69 11.75 -2.29
C PHE A 126 1.74 10.59 -2.55
N HIS A 127 1.19 10.58 -3.76
CA HIS A 127 0.26 9.56 -4.24
C HIS A 127 0.87 8.78 -5.38
N LEU A 128 0.58 7.48 -5.43
CA LEU A 128 0.90 6.63 -6.56
C LEU A 128 -0.20 5.60 -6.80
N ARG A 129 -0.17 5.02 -7.98
CA ARG A 129 -0.86 3.77 -8.26
C ARG A 129 0.16 2.65 -8.32
N GLU A 130 -0.11 1.58 -7.59
CA GLU A 130 0.71 0.37 -7.58
C GLU A 130 0.45 -0.45 -8.87
N PRO A 131 1.19 -1.56 -9.12
CA PRO A 131 1.14 -2.28 -10.40
C PRO A 131 -0.24 -2.75 -10.87
N ASP A 132 -1.18 -3.00 -9.96
CA ASP A 132 -2.57 -3.38 -10.29
C ASP A 132 -3.53 -2.18 -10.38
N GLY A 133 -3.06 -0.97 -10.12
CA GLY A 133 -3.82 0.27 -10.22
C GLY A 133 -4.49 0.72 -8.92
N TYR A 134 -4.22 0.07 -7.79
CA TYR A 134 -4.69 0.54 -6.48
C TYR A 134 -3.99 1.84 -6.09
N GLN A 135 -4.75 2.75 -5.51
CA GLN A 135 -4.22 4.04 -5.05
C GLN A 135 -3.58 3.89 -3.68
N LEU A 136 -2.31 4.23 -3.60
CA LEU A 136 -1.56 4.28 -2.35
C LEU A 136 -1.07 5.70 -2.09
N SER A 137 -0.99 6.07 -0.81
CA SER A 137 -0.34 7.28 -0.35
C SER A 137 0.69 6.95 0.70
N PHE A 138 1.78 7.70 0.67
CA PHE A 138 2.77 7.68 1.75
C PHE A 138 2.82 9.07 2.36
N ALA A 139 2.60 9.16 3.66
CA ALA A 139 2.40 10.41 4.36
C ALA A 139 3.18 10.47 5.67
N LYS A 140 3.45 11.69 6.12
CA LYS A 140 4.03 11.97 7.43
C LYS A 140 3.34 13.21 8.01
N PRO A 141 2.82 13.15 9.23
CA PRO A 141 2.33 14.34 9.93
C PRO A 141 3.44 15.37 10.10
N LEU A 142 3.20 16.62 9.73
CA LEU A 142 4.13 17.73 9.90
C LEU A 142 4.08 18.32 11.30
N LYS A 143 2.92 18.20 11.98
CA LYS A 143 2.70 18.65 13.33
C LYS A 143 2.04 17.54 14.14
N ARG A 144 2.47 17.36 15.37
CA ARG A 144 1.71 16.53 16.31
C ARG A 144 0.37 17.22 16.55
N TRP A 145 -0.72 16.50 16.35
CA TRP A 145 -2.02 16.94 16.86
C TRP A 145 -1.87 17.12 18.36
N LYS A 146 -2.01 18.35 18.83
CA LYS A 146 -2.19 18.56 20.27
C LYS A 146 -3.56 17.99 20.60
N THR A 147 -3.58 16.86 21.29
CA THR A 147 -4.79 16.48 22.00
C THR A 147 -5.06 17.62 22.96
N THR A 148 -6.13 18.35 22.73
CA THR A 148 -6.70 19.22 23.74
C THR A 148 -7.22 18.30 24.83
N ASP A 149 -6.52 18.30 25.97
CA ASP A 149 -7.00 17.68 27.21
C ASP A 149 -8.34 18.30 27.62
#